data_343852bc6a73460b5227f19b8ccf6dfd
#
_entry.id   343852bc6a73460b5227f19b8ccf6dfd
#
_cell.length_a   1.000
_cell.length_b   1.000
_cell.length_c   1.000
_cell.angle_alpha   90.00
_cell.angle_beta   90.00
_cell.angle_gamma   90.00
#
_symmetry.space_group_name_H-M   'P 1'
#
loop_
_entity.id
_entity.type
_entity.pdbx_description
1 polymer ?
#
loop_
_entity_poly.entity_id
_entity_poly.type
_entity_poly.pdbx_seq_one_letter_code
_entity_poly.pdbx_strand_id
1 'polypeptide(L)'
;MSVKNRAERPKTPPKLVIKSPSLALRVVQADSNITSKATNSRNLKLGLESFLALVPFLVIFLAGLFPWLFLPNGATRFAVFENIFLGLTIEALPFLLLGSLLAAALASWGQQRISRLWEATSKNRFKAAATGVGLGLALPMCECGAPSVARQAARDGAPVAMSLVFMLAAPVVNPITILVTWLAFGGEWAIVLGRIGLSLGVALVVGLFLSLNPDTSDFFIPEINKDRDEHNSHLHSHTAGESCHQHGTVETENPQSNFSLFFNKAVGEFIMATKVALPGIALASSFQAYSPPGFLVGLGQGALFSVLVLMLLASMMSVCSSVDAFVALSFAGIFPIGSVLAFLVFGPLVNLKSLFLFRLVLRWRAIGLISLFCALLVLLSGVFINLRIN
;
A
#
# COMPACT_ATOMS: atom_id res chain seq x y z
N MET A 1 54.84 48.98 -15.49
CA MET A 1 53.52 49.14 -16.13
C MET A 1 52.49 48.39 -15.33
N SER A 2 51.77 49.15 -14.49
CA SER A 2 50.80 48.63 -13.52
C SER A 2 49.39 48.80 -14.11
N VAL A 3 48.61 47.74 -14.22
CA VAL A 3 47.20 47.80 -14.58
C VAL A 3 46.37 47.34 -13.36
N LYS A 4 45.74 48.34 -12.72
CA LYS A 4 44.80 48.21 -11.64
C LYS A 4 43.46 47.75 -12.23
N ASN A 5 43.04 46.50 -11.98
CA ASN A 5 41.67 46.06 -12.21
C ASN A 5 40.81 46.40 -10.99
N ARG A 6 39.89 47.32 -11.19
CA ARG A 6 38.90 47.80 -10.24
C ARG A 6 37.67 46.88 -10.33
N ALA A 7 37.43 46.02 -9.37
CA ALA A 7 36.23 45.24 -9.27
C ALA A 7 35.03 46.15 -8.94
N GLU A 8 34.08 46.23 -9.86
CA GLU A 8 32.77 46.87 -9.63
C GLU A 8 31.95 46.00 -8.72
N ARG A 9 31.43 46.55 -7.63
CA ARG A 9 30.43 45.92 -6.75
C ARG A 9 29.08 45.85 -7.47
N PRO A 10 28.36 44.76 -7.36
CA PRO A 10 27.03 44.67 -7.94
C PRO A 10 26.07 45.64 -7.22
N LYS A 11 25.33 46.40 -8.03
CA LYS A 11 24.31 47.37 -7.59
C LYS A 11 23.17 46.62 -6.90
N THR A 12 22.82 47.00 -5.68
CA THR A 12 21.64 46.57 -4.94
C THR A 12 20.37 46.82 -5.76
N PRO A 13 19.42 45.90 -5.80
CA PRO A 13 18.16 46.09 -6.50
C PRO A 13 17.35 47.23 -5.84
N PRO A 14 16.60 48.02 -6.61
CA PRO A 14 15.85 49.15 -6.10
C PRO A 14 14.76 48.68 -5.11
N LYS A 15 14.75 49.28 -3.93
CA LYS A 15 13.66 49.13 -2.95
C LYS A 15 12.37 49.68 -3.56
N LEU A 16 11.39 48.81 -3.86
CA LEU A 16 10.08 49.22 -4.27
C LEU A 16 9.37 49.88 -3.07
N VAL A 17 9.34 51.21 -3.08
CA VAL A 17 8.57 52.02 -2.13
C VAL A 17 7.16 52.10 -2.66
N ILE A 18 6.24 51.30 -2.08
CA ILE A 18 4.81 51.36 -2.38
C ILE A 18 4.26 52.66 -1.79
N LYS A 19 4.01 53.65 -2.67
CA LYS A 19 3.62 55.04 -2.28
C LYS A 19 2.13 55.25 -2.03
N SER A 20 1.28 54.22 -2.06
CA SER A 20 -0.16 54.41 -1.75
C SER A 20 -0.78 53.19 -1.05
N PRO A 21 -1.54 53.42 0.06
CA PRO A 21 -2.23 52.34 0.79
C PRO A 21 -3.28 51.60 -0.04
N SER A 22 -3.82 52.24 -1.08
CA SER A 22 -4.82 51.68 -1.99
C SER A 22 -4.27 50.60 -2.91
N LEU A 23 -2.98 50.65 -3.24
CA LEU A 23 -2.32 49.63 -4.08
C LEU A 23 -2.02 48.35 -3.27
N ALA A 24 -1.61 48.51 -2.02
CA ALA A 24 -1.39 47.40 -1.11
C ALA A 24 -2.68 46.60 -0.83
N LEU A 25 -3.79 47.30 -0.65
CA LEU A 25 -5.13 46.70 -0.46
C LEU A 25 -5.59 45.90 -1.72
N ARG A 26 -5.31 46.43 -2.92
CA ARG A 26 -5.65 45.74 -4.17
C ARG A 26 -4.79 44.49 -4.39
N VAL A 27 -3.51 44.49 -4.00
CA VAL A 27 -2.63 43.31 -4.11
C VAL A 27 -3.09 42.23 -3.12
N VAL A 28 -3.43 42.60 -1.87
CA VAL A 28 -3.94 41.66 -0.86
C VAL A 28 -5.29 41.07 -1.27
N GLN A 29 -6.18 41.90 -1.87
CA GLN A 29 -7.47 41.41 -2.41
C GLN A 29 -7.31 40.53 -3.65
N ALA A 30 -6.34 40.79 -4.52
CA ALA A 30 -6.04 39.95 -5.66
C ALA A 30 -5.47 38.58 -5.21
N ASP A 31 -4.57 38.56 -4.22
CA ASP A 31 -4.05 37.30 -3.66
C ASP A 31 -5.12 36.49 -2.94
N SER A 32 -6.02 37.13 -2.18
CA SER A 32 -7.13 36.41 -1.53
C SER A 32 -8.13 35.82 -2.54
N ASN A 33 -8.36 36.47 -3.68
CA ASN A 33 -9.19 35.94 -4.75
C ASN A 33 -8.53 34.82 -5.55
N ILE A 34 -7.20 34.87 -5.73
CA ILE A 34 -6.44 33.80 -6.39
C ILE A 34 -6.38 32.56 -5.48
N THR A 35 -6.13 32.73 -4.18
CA THR A 35 -6.13 31.64 -3.22
C THR A 35 -7.52 31.02 -3.03
N SER A 36 -8.59 31.82 -2.97
CA SER A 36 -9.97 31.31 -2.87
C SER A 36 -10.39 30.54 -4.14
N LYS A 37 -10.02 31.02 -5.33
CA LYS A 37 -10.29 30.33 -6.59
C LYS A 37 -9.49 29.01 -6.73
N ALA A 38 -8.23 29.01 -6.27
CA ALA A 38 -7.40 27.80 -6.25
C ALA A 38 -7.91 26.76 -5.25
N THR A 39 -8.37 27.19 -4.08
CA THR A 39 -8.97 26.33 -3.05
C THR A 39 -10.31 25.75 -3.53
N ASN A 40 -11.14 26.56 -4.18
CA ASN A 40 -12.43 26.11 -4.69
C ASN A 40 -12.28 25.13 -5.88
N SER A 41 -11.31 25.35 -6.77
CA SER A 41 -11.00 24.41 -7.85
C SER A 41 -10.39 23.09 -7.33
N ARG A 42 -9.63 23.15 -6.24
CA ARG A 42 -9.05 21.97 -5.57
C ARG A 42 -10.13 21.15 -4.86
N ASN A 43 -11.06 21.82 -4.18
CA ASN A 43 -12.20 21.18 -3.52
C ASN A 43 -13.18 20.57 -4.54
N LEU A 44 -13.38 21.22 -5.69
CA LEU A 44 -14.22 20.70 -6.76
C LEU A 44 -13.57 19.48 -7.44
N LYS A 45 -12.24 19.47 -7.64
CA LYS A 45 -11.50 18.30 -8.14
C LYS A 45 -11.50 17.16 -7.13
N LEU A 46 -11.27 17.42 -5.84
CA LEU A 46 -11.40 16.42 -4.78
C LEU A 46 -12.82 15.84 -4.68
N GLY A 47 -13.84 16.68 -4.85
CA GLY A 47 -15.25 16.25 -4.90
C GLY A 47 -15.52 15.38 -6.14
N LEU A 48 -15.02 15.76 -7.29
CA LEU A 48 -15.19 15.01 -8.53
C LEU A 48 -14.40 13.69 -8.53
N GLU A 49 -13.19 13.67 -8.01
CA GLU A 49 -12.40 12.44 -7.85
C GLU A 49 -13.02 11.49 -6.82
N SER A 50 -13.59 12.03 -5.74
CA SER A 50 -14.34 11.24 -4.76
C SER A 50 -15.64 10.70 -5.35
N PHE A 51 -16.32 11.46 -6.21
CA PHE A 51 -17.51 11.01 -6.92
C PHE A 51 -17.17 9.97 -7.99
N LEU A 52 -16.09 10.16 -8.77
CA LEU A 52 -15.58 9.19 -9.73
C LEU A 52 -15.09 7.90 -9.06
N ALA A 53 -14.58 7.95 -7.84
CA ALA A 53 -14.25 6.76 -7.04
C ALA A 53 -15.50 6.04 -6.52
N LEU A 54 -16.62 6.75 -6.33
CA LEU A 54 -17.92 6.17 -5.96
C LEU A 54 -18.66 5.53 -7.14
N VAL A 55 -18.40 5.99 -8.36
CA VAL A 55 -19.04 5.47 -9.58
C VAL A 55 -18.78 3.96 -9.78
N PRO A 56 -17.53 3.43 -9.72
CA PRO A 56 -17.32 1.99 -9.83
C PRO A 56 -17.99 1.23 -8.68
N PHE A 57 -18.05 1.79 -7.46
CA PHE A 57 -18.78 1.20 -6.35
C PHE A 57 -20.30 1.14 -6.64
N LEU A 58 -20.85 2.23 -7.15
CA LEU A 58 -22.25 2.30 -7.56
C LEU A 58 -22.53 1.35 -8.73
N VAL A 59 -21.64 1.26 -9.71
CA VAL A 59 -21.76 0.35 -10.85
C VAL A 59 -21.67 -1.10 -10.41
N ILE A 60 -20.74 -1.45 -9.51
CA ILE A 60 -20.62 -2.80 -8.96
C ILE A 60 -21.82 -3.13 -8.06
N PHE A 61 -22.30 -2.19 -7.27
CA PHE A 61 -23.50 -2.34 -6.47
C PHE A 61 -24.75 -2.51 -7.34
N LEU A 62 -24.91 -1.70 -8.39
CA LEU A 62 -25.97 -1.83 -9.38
C LEU A 62 -25.84 -3.11 -10.20
N ALA A 63 -24.62 -3.52 -10.57
CA ALA A 63 -24.36 -4.79 -11.23
C ALA A 63 -24.67 -5.99 -10.31
N GLY A 64 -24.48 -5.84 -9.00
CA GLY A 64 -24.95 -6.81 -7.99
C GLY A 64 -26.48 -6.82 -7.82
N LEU A 65 -27.13 -5.67 -7.97
CA LEU A 65 -28.59 -5.55 -7.95
C LEU A 65 -29.24 -6.10 -9.23
N PHE A 66 -28.57 -5.98 -10.38
CA PHE A 66 -29.12 -6.39 -11.67
C PHE A 66 -29.45 -7.91 -11.76
N PRO A 67 -28.60 -8.84 -11.27
CA PRO A 67 -28.94 -10.25 -11.20
C PRO A 67 -30.09 -10.55 -10.20
N TRP A 68 -30.25 -9.72 -9.14
CA TRP A 68 -31.34 -9.86 -8.21
C TRP A 68 -32.70 -9.65 -8.88
N LEU A 69 -32.76 -8.80 -9.89
CA LEU A 69 -34.00 -8.48 -10.62
C LEU A 69 -34.35 -9.54 -11.69
N PHE A 70 -33.36 -10.27 -12.23
CA PHE A 70 -33.50 -11.08 -13.44
C PHE A 70 -33.17 -12.57 -13.29
N LEU A 71 -32.53 -13.04 -12.19
CA LEU A 71 -32.22 -14.46 -12.01
C LEU A 71 -33.09 -15.11 -10.95
N PRO A 72 -33.58 -16.36 -11.21
CA PRO A 72 -34.18 -17.19 -10.18
C PRO A 72 -33.11 -17.45 -9.09
N ASN A 73 -33.39 -17.12 -7.84
CA ASN A 73 -32.53 -17.11 -6.65
C ASN A 73 -31.68 -15.84 -6.47
N GLY A 74 -31.98 -14.73 -7.13
CA GLY A 74 -31.24 -13.46 -6.96
C GLY A 74 -31.25 -12.94 -5.52
N ALA A 75 -32.32 -13.07 -4.80
CA ALA A 75 -32.45 -12.63 -3.41
C ALA A 75 -31.50 -13.39 -2.46
N THR A 76 -31.33 -14.70 -2.63
CA THR A 76 -30.40 -15.49 -1.81
C THR A 76 -28.94 -15.16 -2.12
N ARG A 77 -28.59 -14.93 -3.37
CA ARG A 77 -27.24 -14.55 -3.77
C ARG A 77 -26.88 -13.14 -3.31
N PHE A 78 -27.83 -12.22 -3.30
CA PHE A 78 -27.63 -10.89 -2.76
C PHE A 78 -27.40 -10.93 -1.23
N ALA A 79 -28.17 -11.73 -0.49
CA ALA A 79 -27.94 -11.93 0.94
C ALA A 79 -26.55 -12.53 1.22
N VAL A 80 -26.08 -13.47 0.40
CA VAL A 80 -24.72 -14.03 0.49
C VAL A 80 -23.68 -12.94 0.23
N PHE A 81 -23.87 -12.11 -0.82
CA PHE A 81 -22.98 -10.98 -1.09
C PHE A 81 -22.91 -10.00 0.09
N GLU A 82 -24.05 -9.62 0.65
CA GLU A 82 -24.14 -8.70 1.79
C GLU A 82 -23.38 -9.25 3.01
N ASN A 83 -23.59 -10.51 3.35
CA ASN A 83 -22.92 -11.16 4.47
C ASN A 83 -21.39 -11.22 4.27
N ILE A 84 -20.93 -11.59 3.08
CA ILE A 84 -19.49 -11.64 2.76
C ILE A 84 -18.89 -10.22 2.77
N PHE A 85 -19.58 -9.26 2.16
CA PHE A 85 -19.13 -7.87 2.10
C PHE A 85 -18.99 -7.25 3.51
N LEU A 86 -19.99 -7.44 4.37
CA LEU A 86 -19.96 -6.97 5.75
C LEU A 86 -18.86 -7.67 6.54
N GLY A 87 -18.73 -9.00 6.40
CA GLY A 87 -17.70 -9.78 7.08
C GLY A 87 -16.29 -9.29 6.73
N LEU A 88 -15.96 -9.17 5.44
CA LEU A 88 -14.66 -8.68 4.98
C LEU A 88 -14.42 -7.21 5.38
N THR A 89 -15.47 -6.40 5.42
CA THR A 89 -15.35 -4.99 5.84
C THR A 89 -15.05 -4.89 7.33
N ILE A 90 -15.81 -5.60 8.18
CA ILE A 90 -15.61 -5.61 9.64
C ILE A 90 -14.22 -6.16 9.98
N GLU A 91 -13.76 -7.18 9.28
CA GLU A 91 -12.41 -7.73 9.44
C GLU A 91 -11.32 -6.72 9.05
N ALA A 92 -11.51 -5.98 7.94
CA ALA A 92 -10.49 -5.05 7.43
C ALA A 92 -10.37 -3.76 8.25
N LEU A 93 -11.48 -3.24 8.83
CA LEU A 93 -11.51 -1.94 9.51
C LEU A 93 -10.49 -1.79 10.65
N PRO A 94 -10.37 -2.72 11.62
CA PRO A 94 -9.40 -2.57 12.71
C PRO A 94 -7.96 -2.57 12.22
N PHE A 95 -7.63 -3.33 11.19
CA PHE A 95 -6.29 -3.36 10.63
C PHE A 95 -5.98 -2.13 9.76
N LEU A 96 -6.96 -1.59 9.05
CA LEU A 96 -6.83 -0.30 8.37
C LEU A 96 -6.61 0.84 9.38
N LEU A 97 -7.34 0.82 10.50
CA LEU A 97 -7.15 1.79 11.57
C LEU A 97 -5.75 1.68 12.19
N LEU A 98 -5.31 0.46 12.51
CA LEU A 98 -3.97 0.22 13.03
C LEU A 98 -2.89 0.70 12.06
N GLY A 99 -3.03 0.37 10.76
CA GLY A 99 -2.13 0.81 9.71
C GLY A 99 -2.05 2.33 9.57
N SER A 100 -3.19 3.01 9.64
CA SER A 100 -3.26 4.48 9.57
C SER A 100 -2.65 5.16 10.82
N LEU A 101 -2.87 4.60 12.01
CA LEU A 101 -2.26 5.09 13.25
C LEU A 101 -0.74 4.94 13.23
N LEU A 102 -0.24 3.79 12.77
CA LEU A 102 1.20 3.56 12.64
C LEU A 102 1.83 4.44 11.55
N ALA A 103 1.15 4.65 10.44
CA ALA A 103 1.60 5.60 9.40
C ALA A 103 1.67 7.02 9.95
N ALA A 104 0.66 7.46 10.70
CA ALA A 104 0.66 8.77 11.36
C ALA A 104 1.74 8.88 12.44
N ALA A 105 2.01 7.82 13.20
CA ALA A 105 3.08 7.78 14.19
C ALA A 105 4.47 7.90 13.53
N LEU A 106 4.70 7.20 12.43
CA LEU A 106 5.92 7.35 11.62
C LEU A 106 6.10 8.79 11.14
N ALA A 107 5.03 9.42 10.64
CA ALA A 107 5.05 10.79 10.15
C ALA A 107 5.32 11.84 11.24
N SER A 108 4.90 11.59 12.49
CA SER A 108 4.99 12.58 13.56
C SER A 108 6.20 12.40 14.46
N TRP A 109 6.59 11.16 14.78
CA TRP A 109 7.65 10.90 15.78
C TRP A 109 8.98 10.44 15.18
N GLY A 110 8.96 10.03 13.90
CA GLY A 110 10.06 9.28 13.31
C GLY A 110 10.99 10.08 12.39
N GLN A 111 10.61 11.28 11.94
CA GLN A 111 11.23 11.93 10.78
C GLN A 111 12.76 12.05 10.86
N GLN A 112 13.35 12.44 11.99
CA GLN A 112 14.80 12.60 12.11
C GLN A 112 15.58 11.31 12.40
N ARG A 113 14.98 10.33 13.11
CA ARG A 113 15.66 9.07 13.42
C ARG A 113 15.52 8.07 12.28
N ILE A 114 14.39 8.08 11.64
CA ILE A 114 14.03 7.14 10.59
C ILE A 114 14.70 7.53 9.27
N SER A 115 14.85 8.82 8.95
CA SER A 115 15.59 9.27 7.77
C SER A 115 17.05 8.80 7.76
N ARG A 116 17.74 8.79 8.91
CA ARG A 116 19.10 8.23 9.03
C ARG A 116 19.15 6.72 8.74
N LEU A 117 18.13 5.98 9.15
CA LEU A 117 17.99 4.55 8.82
C LEU A 117 17.76 4.34 7.33
N TRP A 118 16.95 5.21 6.70
CA TRP A 118 16.71 5.16 5.26
C TRP A 118 17.98 5.44 4.47
N GLU A 119 18.75 6.47 4.84
CA GLU A 119 20.02 6.81 4.19
C GLU A 119 21.07 5.69 4.34
N ALA A 120 21.20 5.13 5.54
CA ALA A 120 22.14 4.02 5.78
C ALA A 120 21.76 2.78 4.97
N THR A 121 20.47 2.59 4.71
CA THR A 121 19.92 1.43 4.03
C THR A 121 19.86 1.63 2.51
N SER A 122 19.72 2.88 2.03
CA SER A 122 19.60 3.20 0.59
C SER A 122 20.85 2.85 -0.23
N LYS A 123 22.04 2.82 0.40
CA LYS A 123 23.30 2.49 -0.26
C LYS A 123 23.43 1.03 -0.70
N ASN A 124 22.64 0.11 -0.11
CA ASN A 124 22.72 -1.31 -0.43
C ASN A 124 21.31 -1.92 -0.51
N ARG A 125 20.93 -2.40 -1.69
CA ARG A 125 19.62 -3.00 -1.97
C ARG A 125 19.29 -4.20 -1.08
N PHE A 126 20.29 -5.03 -0.77
CA PHE A 126 20.10 -6.18 0.13
C PHE A 126 19.82 -5.74 1.57
N LYS A 127 20.49 -4.69 2.05
CA LYS A 127 20.19 -4.09 3.36
C LYS A 127 18.79 -3.48 3.37
N ALA A 128 18.39 -2.82 2.30
CA ALA A 128 17.03 -2.28 2.16
C ALA A 128 15.97 -3.39 2.22
N ALA A 129 16.16 -4.49 1.49
CA ALA A 129 15.26 -5.62 1.52
C ALA A 129 15.23 -6.30 2.91
N ALA A 130 16.38 -6.52 3.54
CA ALA A 130 16.46 -7.08 4.89
C ALA A 130 15.77 -6.19 5.94
N THR A 131 15.90 -4.87 5.82
CA THR A 131 15.18 -3.92 6.68
C THR A 131 13.66 -4.00 6.46
N GLY A 132 13.22 -4.17 5.21
CA GLY A 132 11.81 -4.40 4.89
C GLY A 132 11.23 -5.65 5.57
N VAL A 133 11.97 -6.77 5.55
CA VAL A 133 11.61 -8.00 6.28
C VAL A 133 11.59 -7.77 7.78
N GLY A 134 12.63 -7.11 8.33
CA GLY A 134 12.73 -6.81 9.76
C GLY A 134 11.58 -5.93 10.24
N LEU A 135 11.18 -4.95 9.43
CA LEU A 135 10.01 -4.11 9.72
C LEU A 135 8.71 -4.93 9.70
N GLY A 136 8.57 -5.85 8.74
CA GLY A 136 7.43 -6.77 8.65
C GLY A 136 7.30 -7.68 9.87
N LEU A 137 8.42 -8.13 10.42
CA LEU A 137 8.44 -8.92 11.65
C LEU A 137 8.14 -8.09 12.90
N ALA A 138 8.65 -6.85 12.95
CA ALA A 138 8.47 -5.94 14.09
C ALA A 138 7.04 -5.38 14.18
N LEU A 139 6.39 -5.18 13.04
CA LEU A 139 5.05 -4.62 12.95
C LEU A 139 4.04 -5.72 12.57
N PRO A 140 3.27 -6.26 13.52
CA PRO A 140 2.29 -7.32 13.26
C PRO A 140 1.12 -6.75 12.45
N MET A 141 1.24 -6.77 11.13
CA MET A 141 0.26 -6.20 10.22
C MET A 141 -0.23 -7.23 9.20
N CYS A 142 -1.50 -7.10 8.82
CA CYS A 142 -2.06 -7.82 7.67
C CYS A 142 -1.88 -7.02 6.37
N GLU A 143 -2.30 -7.61 5.26
CA GLU A 143 -2.29 -7.01 3.93
C GLU A 143 -3.12 -5.71 3.83
N CYS A 144 -4.04 -5.45 4.77
CA CYS A 144 -4.84 -4.22 4.79
C CYS A 144 -4.07 -3.02 5.37
N GLY A 145 -3.26 -3.22 6.41
CA GLY A 145 -2.54 -2.14 7.10
C GLY A 145 -1.17 -1.83 6.49
N ALA A 146 -0.48 -2.83 5.95
CA ALA A 146 0.87 -2.68 5.41
C ALA A 146 1.01 -1.61 4.30
N PRO A 147 0.06 -1.43 3.35
CA PRO A 147 0.17 -0.40 2.33
C PRO A 147 0.18 1.04 2.86
N SER A 148 -0.58 1.34 3.93
CA SER A 148 -0.58 2.68 4.55
C SER A 148 0.77 3.03 5.15
N VAL A 149 1.40 2.08 5.85
CA VAL A 149 2.75 2.26 6.42
C VAL A 149 3.82 2.32 5.33
N ALA A 150 3.73 1.45 4.30
CA ALA A 150 4.64 1.47 3.15
C ALA A 150 4.56 2.79 2.39
N ARG A 151 3.35 3.36 2.23
CA ARG A 151 3.14 4.68 1.63
C ARG A 151 3.83 5.78 2.41
N GLN A 152 3.65 5.81 3.72
CA GLN A 152 4.30 6.82 4.56
C GLN A 152 5.82 6.66 4.52
N ALA A 153 6.34 5.43 4.67
CA ALA A 153 7.77 5.18 4.55
C ALA A 153 8.34 5.64 3.19
N ALA A 154 7.62 5.36 2.10
CA ALA A 154 8.02 5.80 0.76
C ALA A 154 8.04 7.33 0.61
N ARG A 155 7.09 8.06 1.22
CA ARG A 155 7.08 9.54 1.30
C ARG A 155 8.28 10.07 2.07
N ASP A 156 8.64 9.40 3.17
CA ASP A 156 9.79 9.76 4.02
C ASP A 156 11.14 9.36 3.40
N GLY A 157 11.16 8.94 2.13
CA GLY A 157 12.38 8.64 1.39
C GLY A 157 12.89 7.21 1.49
N ALA A 158 12.10 6.27 2.03
CA ALA A 158 12.49 4.86 2.09
C ALA A 158 12.81 4.28 0.70
N PRO A 159 13.81 3.40 0.58
CA PRO A 159 14.12 2.72 -0.67
C PRO A 159 12.95 1.89 -1.18
N VAL A 160 12.78 1.84 -2.51
CA VAL A 160 11.69 1.08 -3.16
C VAL A 160 11.72 -0.40 -2.75
N ALA A 161 12.90 -1.01 -2.77
CA ALA A 161 13.08 -2.41 -2.36
C ALA A 161 12.52 -2.67 -0.96
N MET A 162 12.80 -1.77 -0.01
CA MET A 162 12.34 -1.88 1.36
C MET A 162 10.82 -1.79 1.47
N SER A 163 10.21 -0.78 0.84
CA SER A 163 8.75 -0.57 0.88
C SER A 163 8.00 -1.74 0.24
N LEU A 164 8.50 -2.28 -0.87
CA LEU A 164 7.91 -3.43 -1.55
C LEU A 164 8.07 -4.72 -0.75
N VAL A 165 9.28 -5.01 -0.27
CA VAL A 165 9.53 -6.22 0.54
C VAL A 165 8.71 -6.18 1.83
N PHE A 166 8.65 -5.02 2.50
CA PHE A 166 7.80 -4.85 3.68
C PHE A 166 6.33 -5.13 3.36
N MET A 167 5.79 -4.55 2.29
CA MET A 167 4.39 -4.68 1.93
C MET A 167 4.00 -6.14 1.59
N LEU A 168 4.91 -6.89 0.96
CA LEU A 168 4.69 -8.30 0.60
C LEU A 168 4.98 -9.26 1.76
N ALA A 169 6.01 -8.99 2.58
CA ALA A 169 6.43 -9.89 3.65
C ALA A 169 5.59 -9.74 4.92
N ALA A 170 5.17 -8.53 5.30
CA ALA A 170 4.50 -8.24 6.56
C ALA A 170 3.27 -9.13 6.84
N PRO A 171 2.38 -9.42 5.88
CA PRO A 171 1.22 -10.26 6.14
C PRO A 171 1.54 -11.70 6.50
N VAL A 172 2.68 -12.21 6.02
CA VAL A 172 3.06 -13.63 6.18
C VAL A 172 3.98 -13.85 7.37
N VAL A 173 4.90 -12.91 7.60
CA VAL A 173 5.89 -13.00 8.71
C VAL A 173 5.26 -12.58 10.04
N ASN A 174 4.01 -12.17 10.05
CA ASN A 174 3.25 -11.81 11.23
C ASN A 174 3.18 -12.98 12.23
N PRO A 175 3.53 -12.80 13.51
CA PRO A 175 3.45 -13.83 14.55
C PRO A 175 2.08 -14.49 14.67
N ILE A 176 1.00 -13.74 14.45
CA ILE A 176 -0.38 -14.26 14.47
C ILE A 176 -0.58 -15.26 13.33
N THR A 177 -0.15 -14.93 12.13
CA THR A 177 -0.25 -15.81 10.95
C THR A 177 0.57 -17.09 11.13
N ILE A 178 1.76 -16.99 11.72
CA ILE A 178 2.63 -18.12 12.04
C ILE A 178 1.93 -19.06 13.04
N LEU A 179 1.42 -18.51 14.14
CA LEU A 179 0.74 -19.26 15.19
C LEU A 179 -0.52 -19.95 14.64
N VAL A 180 -1.34 -19.24 13.89
CA VAL A 180 -2.59 -19.79 13.32
C VAL A 180 -2.29 -20.89 12.30
N THR A 181 -1.27 -20.73 11.46
CA THR A 181 -0.86 -21.78 10.52
C THR A 181 -0.39 -23.02 11.26
N TRP A 182 0.42 -22.86 12.33
CA TRP A 182 0.89 -23.96 13.15
C TRP A 182 -0.26 -24.71 13.83
N LEU A 183 -1.24 -23.99 14.38
CA LEU A 183 -2.43 -24.56 15.01
C LEU A 183 -3.32 -25.28 13.99
N ALA A 184 -3.56 -24.67 12.82
CA ALA A 184 -4.42 -25.24 11.77
C ALA A 184 -3.88 -26.59 11.25
N PHE A 185 -2.56 -26.70 11.08
CA PHE A 185 -1.92 -27.91 10.56
C PHE A 185 -1.39 -28.85 11.67
N GLY A 186 -1.98 -28.80 12.89
CA GLY A 186 -1.69 -29.74 13.97
C GLY A 186 -0.24 -29.73 14.48
N GLY A 187 0.47 -28.62 14.33
CA GLY A 187 1.86 -28.45 14.78
C GLY A 187 2.93 -28.81 13.73
N GLU A 188 2.55 -29.05 12.49
CA GLU A 188 3.47 -29.37 11.38
C GLU A 188 4.34 -28.17 11.01
N TRP A 189 5.59 -28.15 11.51
CA TRP A 189 6.56 -27.09 11.22
C TRP A 189 6.97 -27.02 9.75
N ALA A 190 6.90 -28.13 9.01
CA ALA A 190 7.25 -28.16 7.60
C ALA A 190 6.38 -27.20 6.76
N ILE A 191 5.08 -27.15 7.04
CA ILE A 191 4.13 -26.25 6.35
C ILE A 191 4.36 -24.79 6.74
N VAL A 192 4.59 -24.54 8.04
CA VAL A 192 4.85 -23.20 8.56
C VAL A 192 6.14 -22.63 7.95
N LEU A 193 7.22 -23.39 8.00
CA LEU A 193 8.52 -22.98 7.44
C LEU A 193 8.47 -22.89 5.91
N GLY A 194 7.73 -23.79 5.25
CA GLY A 194 7.47 -23.72 3.82
C GLY A 194 6.74 -22.43 3.42
N ARG A 195 5.68 -22.05 4.17
CA ARG A 195 4.91 -20.82 3.97
C ARG A 195 5.81 -19.58 4.16
N ILE A 196 6.53 -19.49 5.28
CA ILE A 196 7.40 -18.35 5.57
C ILE A 196 8.53 -18.26 4.55
N GLY A 197 9.25 -19.35 4.32
CA GLY A 197 10.40 -19.38 3.43
C GLY A 197 10.03 -19.03 1.99
N LEU A 198 8.93 -19.60 1.49
CA LEU A 198 8.47 -19.33 0.14
C LEU A 198 7.99 -17.88 -0.03
N SER A 199 7.20 -17.38 0.93
CA SER A 199 6.70 -15.99 0.88
C SER A 199 7.83 -14.96 1.01
N LEU A 200 8.79 -15.18 1.91
CA LEU A 200 9.97 -14.32 2.02
C LEU A 200 10.84 -14.40 0.76
N GLY A 201 11.03 -15.61 0.22
CA GLY A 201 11.76 -15.80 -1.02
C GLY A 201 11.14 -15.01 -2.17
N VAL A 202 9.84 -15.13 -2.36
CA VAL A 202 9.09 -14.36 -3.38
C VAL A 202 9.19 -12.86 -3.13
N ALA A 203 8.95 -12.39 -1.90
CA ALA A 203 9.01 -10.97 -1.55
C ALA A 203 10.41 -10.38 -1.80
N LEU A 204 11.47 -11.11 -1.42
CA LEU A 204 12.86 -10.69 -1.65
C LEU A 204 13.22 -10.66 -3.14
N VAL A 205 12.88 -11.71 -3.89
CA VAL A 205 13.16 -11.77 -5.34
C VAL A 205 12.45 -10.64 -6.06
N VAL A 206 11.16 -10.42 -5.80
CA VAL A 206 10.36 -9.36 -6.43
C VAL A 206 10.88 -7.97 -6.03
N GLY A 207 11.13 -7.74 -4.75
CA GLY A 207 11.63 -6.45 -4.26
C GLY A 207 13.02 -6.11 -4.78
N LEU A 208 13.94 -7.08 -4.84
CA LEU A 208 15.27 -6.89 -5.39
C LEU A 208 15.25 -6.71 -6.91
N PHE A 209 14.45 -7.50 -7.63
CA PHE A 209 14.33 -7.40 -9.09
C PHE A 209 13.81 -6.02 -9.52
N LEU A 210 12.75 -5.54 -8.87
CA LEU A 210 12.19 -4.22 -9.17
C LEU A 210 13.15 -3.08 -8.79
N SER A 211 13.99 -3.27 -7.77
CA SER A 211 15.00 -2.27 -7.41
C SER A 211 16.22 -2.22 -8.35
N LEU A 212 16.32 -3.16 -9.33
CA LEU A 212 17.36 -3.13 -10.36
C LEU A 212 17.08 -2.09 -11.45
N ASN A 213 15.82 -1.72 -11.65
CA ASN A 213 15.46 -0.68 -12.63
C ASN A 213 15.95 0.70 -12.15
N PRO A 214 16.66 1.46 -13.00
CA PRO A 214 17.14 2.81 -12.67
C PRO A 214 15.98 3.80 -12.44
N ASP A 215 14.85 3.64 -13.14
CA ASP A 215 13.67 4.50 -13.03
C ASP A 215 12.66 3.98 -12.01
N THR A 216 13.15 3.74 -10.78
CA THR A 216 12.29 3.24 -9.68
C THR A 216 11.21 4.24 -9.26
N SER A 217 11.36 5.53 -9.59
CA SER A 217 10.33 6.56 -9.38
C SER A 217 9.04 6.29 -10.17
N ASP A 218 9.12 5.60 -11.31
CA ASP A 218 7.95 5.30 -12.14
C ASP A 218 7.01 4.25 -11.54
N PHE A 219 7.46 3.47 -10.57
CA PHE A 219 6.60 2.49 -9.88
C PHE A 219 5.66 3.14 -8.88
N PHE A 220 6.07 4.23 -8.25
CA PHE A 220 5.25 4.94 -7.28
C PHE A 220 4.22 5.86 -7.94
N ILE A 221 3.16 6.17 -7.20
CA ILE A 221 2.21 7.19 -7.62
C ILE A 221 2.89 8.58 -7.62
N PRO A 222 2.47 9.52 -8.52
CA PRO A 222 3.10 10.82 -8.67
C PRO A 222 3.16 11.67 -7.39
N GLU A 223 2.17 11.49 -6.50
CA GLU A 223 2.11 12.19 -5.21
C GLU A 223 3.29 11.83 -4.31
N ILE A 224 3.65 10.53 -4.24
CA ILE A 224 4.79 10.08 -3.43
C ILE A 224 6.10 10.62 -4.01
N ASN A 225 6.26 10.66 -5.33
CA ASN A 225 7.46 11.19 -5.95
C ASN A 225 7.63 12.67 -5.65
N LYS A 226 6.56 13.46 -5.69
CA LYS A 226 6.61 14.88 -5.35
C LYS A 226 7.02 15.11 -3.89
N ASP A 227 6.42 14.37 -2.96
CA ASP A 227 6.75 14.47 -1.53
C ASP A 227 8.22 14.08 -1.27
N ARG A 228 8.76 13.09 -2.00
CA ARG A 228 10.17 12.68 -1.94
C ARG A 228 11.13 13.76 -2.46
N ASP A 229 10.79 14.42 -3.55
CA ASP A 229 11.61 15.48 -4.15
C ASP A 229 11.66 16.71 -3.24
N GLU A 230 10.53 17.07 -2.62
CA GLU A 230 10.48 18.12 -1.61
C GLU A 230 11.33 17.77 -0.39
N HIS A 231 11.28 16.53 0.09
CA HIS A 231 12.07 16.07 1.23
C HIS A 231 13.58 16.08 0.93
N ASN A 232 13.99 15.63 -0.25
CA ASN A 232 15.38 15.64 -0.68
C ASN A 232 15.92 17.06 -0.85
N SER A 233 15.12 18.00 -1.35
CA SER A 233 15.55 19.40 -1.51
C SER A 233 15.82 20.08 -0.17
N HIS A 234 15.06 19.76 0.88
CA HIS A 234 15.31 20.27 2.23
C HIS A 234 16.58 19.68 2.88
N LEU A 235 16.95 18.45 2.57
CA LEU A 235 18.14 17.79 3.12
C LEU A 235 19.44 18.40 2.57
N HIS A 236 19.44 18.81 1.29
CA HIS A 236 20.60 19.42 0.65
C HIS A 236 20.82 20.90 1.00
N SER A 237 19.80 21.60 1.51
CA SER A 237 19.93 23.02 1.89
C SER A 237 20.59 23.26 3.25
N HIS A 238 20.76 22.22 4.09
CA HIS A 238 21.43 22.35 5.39
C HIS A 238 22.96 22.31 5.33
N THR A 239 23.58 22.08 4.17
CA THR A 239 25.03 22.08 4.00
C THR A 239 25.60 23.41 3.47
N ALA A 240 24.77 24.37 3.09
CA ALA A 240 25.21 25.72 2.72
C ALA A 240 24.48 26.70 3.65
N GLY A 241 25.26 27.32 4.58
CA GLY A 241 24.74 28.28 5.55
C GLY A 241 24.15 29.51 4.88
N GLU A 242 22.88 29.47 4.54
CA GLU A 242 22.09 30.65 4.22
C GLU A 242 20.71 30.52 4.85
N SER A 243 20.43 31.55 5.66
CA SER A 243 19.20 31.80 6.39
C SER A 243 18.04 31.96 5.42
N CYS A 244 17.34 30.89 5.08
CA CYS A 244 16.09 30.96 4.34
C CYS A 244 14.93 31.24 5.29
N HIS A 245 14.29 32.39 5.09
CA HIS A 245 13.05 32.75 5.75
C HIS A 245 11.97 31.69 5.50
N GLN A 246 11.66 30.95 6.55
CA GLN A 246 10.49 30.07 6.62
C GLN A 246 9.22 30.92 6.51
N HIS A 247 8.47 30.81 5.41
CA HIS A 247 7.04 30.99 5.39
C HIS A 247 6.33 29.67 5.74
N GLY A 248 6.57 29.23 6.94
CA GLY A 248 5.73 28.31 7.67
C GLY A 248 5.50 28.99 9.01
N THR A 249 4.27 29.34 9.32
CA THR A 249 3.86 29.81 10.64
C THR A 249 4.49 28.90 11.69
N VAL A 250 5.46 29.47 12.43
CA VAL A 250 5.96 28.90 13.68
C VAL A 250 4.78 29.02 14.65
N GLU A 251 3.89 28.03 14.65
CA GLU A 251 2.99 27.83 15.78
C GLU A 251 3.88 27.34 16.93
N THR A 252 3.96 28.16 17.95
CA THR A 252 4.49 27.86 19.27
C THR A 252 4.16 26.43 19.66
N GLU A 253 5.17 25.66 20.06
CA GLU A 253 5.05 24.28 20.57
C GLU A 253 4.07 24.21 21.75
N ASN A 254 2.77 24.09 21.41
CA ASN A 254 1.76 23.74 22.37
C ASN A 254 1.55 22.21 22.25
N PRO A 255 1.77 21.40 23.29
CA PRO A 255 1.64 19.93 23.22
C PRO A 255 0.25 19.49 22.73
N GLN A 256 -0.77 20.33 22.87
CA GLN A 256 -2.11 20.08 22.34
C GLN A 256 -2.19 20.17 20.81
N SER A 257 -1.31 20.92 20.14
CA SER A 257 -1.29 21.04 18.67
C SER A 257 -0.69 19.78 18.01
N ASN A 258 0.29 19.15 18.65
CA ASN A 258 0.94 17.94 18.14
C ASN A 258 0.01 16.72 18.13
N PHE A 259 -0.84 16.58 19.14
CA PHE A 259 -1.83 15.50 19.21
C PHE A 259 -2.95 15.68 18.17
N SER A 260 -3.46 16.89 17.99
CA SER A 260 -4.46 17.18 16.98
C SER A 260 -3.94 16.96 15.55
N LEU A 261 -2.68 17.30 15.29
CA LEU A 261 -2.02 17.06 14.00
C LEU A 261 -1.84 15.56 13.72
N PHE A 262 -1.41 14.79 14.73
CA PHE A 262 -1.31 13.33 14.66
C PHE A 262 -2.67 12.70 14.34
N PHE A 263 -3.71 13.08 15.07
CA PHE A 263 -5.05 12.55 14.88
C PHE A 263 -5.63 12.89 13.50
N ASN A 264 -5.47 14.11 13.04
CA ASN A 264 -5.91 14.53 11.71
C ASN A 264 -5.19 13.75 10.59
N LYS A 265 -3.89 13.49 10.73
CA LYS A 265 -3.13 12.65 9.80
C LYS A 265 -3.65 11.20 9.81
N ALA A 266 -3.86 10.63 11.00
CA ALA A 266 -4.37 9.27 11.14
C ALA A 266 -5.76 9.09 10.51
N VAL A 267 -6.66 10.03 10.77
CA VAL A 267 -8.01 10.05 10.18
C VAL A 267 -7.94 10.20 8.66
N GLY A 268 -7.09 11.10 8.15
CA GLY A 268 -6.89 11.30 6.71
C GLY A 268 -6.42 10.03 6.00
N GLU A 269 -5.39 9.37 6.54
CA GLU A 269 -4.87 8.10 6.01
C GLU A 269 -5.91 6.97 6.11
N PHE A 270 -6.66 6.89 7.22
CA PHE A 270 -7.74 5.92 7.40
C PHE A 270 -8.84 6.07 6.36
N ILE A 271 -9.34 7.28 6.17
CA ILE A 271 -10.39 7.57 5.17
C ILE A 271 -9.89 7.24 3.76
N MET A 272 -8.64 7.58 3.44
CA MET A 272 -8.05 7.29 2.14
C MET A 272 -7.90 5.79 1.91
N ALA A 273 -7.37 5.06 2.89
CA ALA A 273 -7.21 3.62 2.81
C ALA A 273 -8.57 2.91 2.68
N THR A 274 -9.58 3.33 3.45
CA THR A 274 -10.94 2.80 3.39
C THR A 274 -11.59 3.04 2.03
N LYS A 275 -11.48 4.23 1.45
CA LYS A 275 -12.00 4.54 0.10
C LYS A 275 -11.42 3.63 -0.98
N VAL A 276 -10.17 3.23 -0.85
CA VAL A 276 -9.50 2.35 -1.81
C VAL A 276 -9.79 0.87 -1.52
N ALA A 277 -9.96 0.48 -0.25
CA ALA A 277 -10.26 -0.89 0.15
C ALA A 277 -11.68 -1.33 -0.24
N LEU A 278 -12.69 -0.46 -0.02
CA LEU A 278 -14.11 -0.79 -0.24
C LEU A 278 -14.42 -1.33 -1.64
N PRO A 279 -13.96 -0.72 -2.75
CA PRO A 279 -14.18 -1.28 -4.09
C PRO A 279 -13.56 -2.67 -4.26
N GLY A 280 -12.38 -2.91 -3.69
CA GLY A 280 -11.73 -4.21 -3.72
C GLY A 280 -12.51 -5.28 -2.96
N ILE A 281 -13.00 -4.93 -1.76
CA ILE A 281 -13.85 -5.81 -0.95
C ILE A 281 -15.17 -6.11 -1.68
N ALA A 282 -15.81 -5.10 -2.26
CA ALA A 282 -17.06 -5.27 -3.02
C ALA A 282 -16.87 -6.20 -4.23
N LEU A 283 -15.77 -6.04 -4.96
CA LEU A 283 -15.45 -6.92 -6.10
C LEU A 283 -15.20 -8.35 -5.64
N ALA A 284 -14.42 -8.56 -4.58
CA ALA A 284 -14.16 -9.88 -4.02
C ALA A 284 -15.45 -10.57 -3.53
N SER A 285 -16.31 -9.83 -2.80
CA SER A 285 -17.60 -10.33 -2.30
C SER A 285 -18.56 -10.69 -3.43
N SER A 286 -18.61 -9.86 -4.48
CA SER A 286 -19.42 -10.15 -5.68
C SER A 286 -18.97 -11.45 -6.34
N PHE A 287 -17.65 -11.61 -6.54
CA PHE A 287 -17.12 -12.81 -7.13
C PHE A 287 -17.46 -14.06 -6.32
N GLN A 288 -17.29 -14.02 -4.99
CA GLN A 288 -17.61 -15.15 -4.09
C GLN A 288 -19.11 -15.49 -4.07
N ALA A 289 -19.98 -14.47 -4.08
CA ALA A 289 -21.43 -14.68 -4.06
C ALA A 289 -21.99 -15.31 -5.36
N TYR A 290 -21.36 -15.00 -6.50
CA TYR A 290 -21.84 -15.44 -7.81
C TYR A 290 -21.07 -16.65 -8.37
N SER A 291 -19.88 -16.99 -7.81
CA SER A 291 -19.11 -18.16 -8.23
C SER A 291 -19.82 -19.46 -7.80
N PRO A 292 -20.03 -20.42 -8.70
CA PRO A 292 -20.66 -21.70 -8.33
C PRO A 292 -19.70 -22.49 -7.41
N PRO A 293 -20.19 -22.96 -6.25
CA PRO A 293 -19.40 -23.80 -5.36
C PRO A 293 -19.01 -25.10 -6.08
N GLY A 294 -17.69 -25.43 -6.05
CA GLY A 294 -17.18 -26.68 -6.63
C GLY A 294 -16.73 -26.61 -8.10
N PHE A 295 -16.99 -25.52 -8.83
CA PHE A 295 -16.53 -25.39 -10.22
C PHE A 295 -15.00 -25.53 -10.36
N LEU A 296 -14.25 -24.93 -9.42
CA LEU A 296 -12.80 -24.96 -9.45
C LEU A 296 -12.21 -26.28 -8.93
N VAL A 297 -12.88 -26.96 -7.99
CA VAL A 297 -12.38 -28.20 -7.38
C VAL A 297 -12.33 -29.35 -8.39
N GLY A 298 -13.28 -29.42 -9.32
CA GLY A 298 -13.31 -30.45 -10.36
C GLY A 298 -12.21 -30.36 -11.42
N LEU A 299 -11.56 -29.19 -11.54
CA LEU A 299 -10.50 -28.93 -12.53
C LEU A 299 -9.08 -29.27 -11.99
N GLY A 300 -8.95 -29.58 -10.71
CA GLY A 300 -7.66 -29.69 -10.00
C GLY A 300 -6.87 -30.98 -10.20
N GLN A 301 -7.05 -31.72 -11.31
CA GLN A 301 -6.30 -32.93 -11.57
C GLN A 301 -4.94 -32.62 -12.23
N GLY A 302 -3.83 -33.15 -11.66
CA GLY A 302 -2.48 -32.95 -12.13
C GLY A 302 -1.69 -31.86 -11.34
N ALA A 303 -0.35 -32.04 -11.31
CA ALA A 303 0.55 -31.22 -10.48
C ALA A 303 0.51 -29.71 -10.81
N LEU A 304 0.34 -29.35 -12.08
CA LEU A 304 0.28 -27.96 -12.54
C LEU A 304 -1.12 -27.36 -12.31
N PHE A 305 -2.18 -28.09 -12.72
CA PHE A 305 -3.54 -27.58 -12.64
C PHE A 305 -4.01 -27.41 -11.20
N SER A 306 -3.62 -28.30 -10.29
CA SER A 306 -3.92 -28.16 -8.86
C SER A 306 -3.34 -26.89 -8.25
N VAL A 307 -2.11 -26.52 -8.61
CA VAL A 307 -1.49 -25.26 -8.16
C VAL A 307 -2.21 -24.05 -8.74
N LEU A 308 -2.50 -24.04 -10.04
CA LEU A 308 -3.20 -22.94 -10.70
C LEU A 308 -4.60 -22.73 -10.11
N VAL A 309 -5.35 -23.79 -9.90
CA VAL A 309 -6.72 -23.73 -9.35
C VAL A 309 -6.69 -23.18 -7.93
N LEU A 310 -5.79 -23.65 -7.07
CA LEU A 310 -5.70 -23.15 -5.69
C LEU A 310 -5.17 -21.73 -5.61
N MET A 311 -4.23 -21.32 -6.49
CA MET A 311 -3.78 -19.91 -6.58
C MET A 311 -4.94 -19.01 -7.03
N LEU A 312 -5.72 -19.40 -8.05
CA LEU A 312 -6.86 -18.63 -8.49
C LEU A 312 -7.91 -18.52 -7.38
N LEU A 313 -8.19 -19.64 -6.69
CA LEU A 313 -9.12 -19.66 -5.56
C LEU A 313 -8.65 -18.73 -4.44
N ALA A 314 -7.37 -18.78 -4.05
CA ALA A 314 -6.78 -17.90 -3.03
C ALA A 314 -6.95 -16.41 -3.38
N SER A 315 -6.66 -16.05 -4.65
CA SER A 315 -6.82 -14.67 -5.14
C SER A 315 -8.26 -14.19 -5.10
N MET A 316 -9.21 -15.07 -5.46
CA MET A 316 -10.63 -14.75 -5.53
C MET A 316 -11.30 -14.68 -4.17
N MET A 317 -10.94 -15.59 -3.26
CA MET A 317 -11.52 -15.62 -1.91
C MET A 317 -11.13 -14.38 -1.09
N SER A 318 -9.98 -13.77 -1.34
CA SER A 318 -9.51 -12.56 -0.65
C SER A 318 -9.58 -12.65 0.88
N VAL A 319 -9.36 -13.85 1.42
CA VAL A 319 -9.38 -14.14 2.85
C VAL A 319 -8.13 -13.58 3.50
N CYS A 320 -8.23 -13.14 4.75
CA CYS A 320 -7.10 -12.64 5.52
C CYS A 320 -6.08 -13.74 5.80
N SER A 321 -4.81 -13.39 5.84
CA SER A 321 -3.69 -14.32 6.11
C SER A 321 -3.78 -15.09 7.43
N SER A 322 -4.62 -14.63 8.37
CA SER A 322 -4.89 -15.34 9.63
C SER A 322 -5.96 -16.44 9.50
N VAL A 323 -6.87 -16.31 8.53
CA VAL A 323 -7.97 -17.25 8.36
C VAL A 323 -7.72 -18.26 7.21
N ASP A 324 -6.87 -17.88 6.26
CA ASP A 324 -6.55 -18.68 5.08
C ASP A 324 -5.98 -20.07 5.40
N ALA A 325 -5.29 -20.21 6.56
CA ALA A 325 -4.76 -21.50 7.02
C ALA A 325 -5.87 -22.52 7.31
N PHE A 326 -6.98 -22.10 7.90
CA PHE A 326 -8.12 -22.98 8.16
C PHE A 326 -8.85 -23.35 6.86
N VAL A 327 -8.94 -22.42 5.92
CA VAL A 327 -9.50 -22.70 4.59
C VAL A 327 -8.60 -23.68 3.84
N ALA A 328 -7.28 -23.48 3.88
CA ALA A 328 -6.30 -24.34 3.25
C ALA A 328 -6.33 -25.78 3.81
N LEU A 329 -6.61 -25.93 5.11
CA LEU A 329 -6.76 -27.23 5.73
C LEU A 329 -7.89 -28.07 5.06
N SER A 330 -8.97 -27.43 4.61
CA SER A 330 -10.04 -28.12 3.89
C SER A 330 -9.56 -28.74 2.57
N PHE A 331 -8.48 -28.26 2.01
CA PHE A 331 -7.90 -28.76 0.75
C PHE A 331 -6.73 -29.72 0.97
N ALA A 332 -6.16 -29.79 2.19
CA ALA A 332 -4.96 -30.58 2.49
C ALA A 332 -5.14 -32.08 2.27
N GLY A 333 -6.38 -32.61 2.35
CA GLY A 333 -6.66 -34.03 2.06
C GLY A 333 -7.02 -34.33 0.60
N ILE A 334 -7.20 -33.29 -0.22
CA ILE A 334 -7.72 -33.43 -1.61
C ILE A 334 -6.60 -33.08 -2.61
N PHE A 335 -5.78 -32.09 -2.31
CA PHE A 335 -4.74 -31.56 -3.19
C PHE A 335 -3.34 -31.86 -2.68
N PRO A 336 -2.33 -31.96 -3.59
CA PRO A 336 -0.94 -32.10 -3.21
C PRO A 336 -0.44 -30.93 -2.34
N ILE A 337 0.51 -31.19 -1.45
CA ILE A 337 1.02 -30.23 -0.46
C ILE A 337 1.57 -28.93 -1.08
N GLY A 338 2.23 -29.02 -2.25
CA GLY A 338 2.75 -27.84 -2.95
C GLY A 338 1.64 -26.93 -3.45
N SER A 339 0.46 -27.47 -3.79
CA SER A 339 -0.71 -26.67 -4.18
C SER A 339 -1.32 -25.97 -2.97
N VAL A 340 -1.37 -26.64 -1.81
CA VAL A 340 -1.83 -26.05 -0.54
C VAL A 340 -0.88 -24.93 -0.09
N LEU A 341 0.43 -25.16 -0.20
CA LEU A 341 1.43 -24.12 0.07
C LEU A 341 1.31 -22.93 -0.90
N ALA A 342 1.05 -23.18 -2.18
CA ALA A 342 0.83 -22.13 -3.16
C ALA A 342 -0.40 -21.28 -2.80
N PHE A 343 -1.50 -21.89 -2.33
CA PHE A 343 -2.67 -21.19 -1.80
C PHE A 343 -2.31 -20.27 -0.63
N LEU A 344 -1.60 -20.82 0.38
CA LEU A 344 -1.20 -20.11 1.60
C LEU A 344 -0.22 -18.95 1.35
N VAL A 345 0.60 -19.06 0.31
CA VAL A 345 1.59 -18.03 -0.05
C VAL A 345 0.97 -16.98 -0.96
N PHE A 346 0.24 -17.40 -1.98
CA PHE A 346 -0.28 -16.48 -3.00
C PHE A 346 -1.42 -15.61 -2.49
N GLY A 347 -2.31 -16.16 -1.65
CA GLY A 347 -3.46 -15.42 -1.07
C GLY A 347 -3.07 -14.11 -0.41
N PRO A 348 -2.16 -14.09 0.58
CA PRO A 348 -1.70 -12.87 1.22
C PRO A 348 -0.92 -11.92 0.31
N LEU A 349 -0.21 -12.45 -0.69
CA LEU A 349 0.61 -11.65 -1.61
C LEU A 349 -0.24 -10.95 -2.67
N VAL A 350 -1.18 -11.68 -3.27
CA VAL A 350 -1.97 -11.20 -4.42
C VAL A 350 -3.42 -11.66 -4.30
N ASN A 351 -4.28 -10.80 -3.81
CA ASN A 351 -5.73 -11.01 -3.82
C ASN A 351 -6.46 -9.76 -4.33
N LEU A 352 -7.73 -9.89 -4.68
CA LEU A 352 -8.50 -8.78 -5.24
C LEU A 352 -8.49 -7.55 -4.32
N LYS A 353 -8.65 -7.72 -3.03
CA LYS A 353 -8.65 -6.64 -2.03
C LYS A 353 -7.28 -5.96 -1.96
N SER A 354 -6.19 -6.73 -1.89
CA SER A 354 -4.82 -6.19 -1.78
C SER A 354 -4.37 -5.47 -3.05
N LEU A 355 -4.81 -5.91 -4.24
CA LEU A 355 -4.53 -5.20 -5.50
C LEU A 355 -5.02 -3.76 -5.49
N PHE A 356 -6.23 -3.52 -4.96
CA PHE A 356 -6.74 -2.16 -4.79
C PHE A 356 -5.95 -1.39 -3.74
N LEU A 357 -5.61 -2.01 -2.60
CA LEU A 357 -4.83 -1.36 -1.55
C LEU A 357 -3.41 -0.99 -2.01
N PHE A 358 -2.79 -1.80 -2.87
CA PHE A 358 -1.49 -1.48 -3.46
C PHE A 358 -1.52 -0.20 -4.29
N ARG A 359 -2.71 0.23 -4.76
CA ARG A 359 -2.89 1.51 -5.45
C ARG A 359 -2.60 2.73 -4.57
N LEU A 360 -2.60 2.59 -3.26
CA LEU A 360 -2.15 3.63 -2.33
C LEU A 360 -0.67 3.99 -2.49
N VAL A 361 0.13 3.04 -3.00
CA VAL A 361 1.59 3.15 -3.11
C VAL A 361 2.04 3.14 -4.57
N LEU A 362 1.46 2.25 -5.39
CA LEU A 362 1.96 1.85 -6.69
C LEU A 362 1.01 2.23 -7.84
N ARG A 363 1.58 2.41 -9.03
CA ARG A 363 0.82 2.56 -10.27
C ARG A 363 0.29 1.20 -10.76
N TRP A 364 -0.81 1.18 -11.51
CA TRP A 364 -1.42 -0.05 -12.04
C TRP A 364 -0.44 -0.94 -12.82
N ARG A 365 0.48 -0.34 -13.59
CA ARG A 365 1.51 -1.09 -14.33
C ARG A 365 2.46 -1.85 -13.40
N ALA A 366 2.87 -1.21 -12.31
CA ALA A 366 3.71 -1.82 -11.29
C ALA A 366 2.97 -2.94 -10.56
N ILE A 367 1.71 -2.73 -10.18
CA ILE A 367 0.86 -3.73 -9.54
C ILE A 367 0.73 -4.98 -10.43
N GLY A 368 0.42 -4.80 -11.73
CA GLY A 368 0.32 -5.92 -12.67
C GLY A 368 1.63 -6.69 -12.81
N LEU A 369 2.76 -6.00 -12.88
CA LEU A 369 4.09 -6.61 -12.98
C LEU A 369 4.45 -7.38 -11.71
N ILE A 370 4.22 -6.80 -10.53
CA ILE A 370 4.47 -7.47 -9.24
C ILE A 370 3.58 -8.71 -9.10
N SER A 371 2.29 -8.59 -9.41
CA SER A 371 1.36 -9.71 -9.34
C SER A 371 1.74 -10.86 -10.28
N LEU A 372 2.18 -10.52 -11.49
CA LEU A 372 2.66 -11.52 -12.46
C LEU A 372 3.93 -12.23 -11.95
N PHE A 373 4.91 -11.49 -11.42
CA PHE A 373 6.12 -12.09 -10.86
C PHE A 373 5.82 -12.97 -9.65
N CYS A 374 4.98 -12.52 -8.73
CA CYS A 374 4.52 -13.32 -7.60
C CYS A 374 3.83 -14.60 -8.09
N ALA A 375 2.94 -14.50 -9.08
CA ALA A 375 2.23 -15.64 -9.63
C ALA A 375 3.18 -16.66 -10.26
N LEU A 376 4.14 -16.21 -11.07
CA LEU A 376 5.13 -17.10 -11.70
C LEU A 376 6.02 -17.80 -10.67
N LEU A 377 6.53 -17.06 -9.69
CA LEU A 377 7.41 -17.62 -8.65
C LEU A 377 6.68 -18.64 -7.78
N VAL A 378 5.44 -18.33 -7.36
CA VAL A 378 4.63 -19.24 -6.54
C VAL A 378 4.23 -20.47 -7.34
N LEU A 379 3.83 -20.29 -8.62
CA LEU A 379 3.50 -21.40 -9.51
C LEU A 379 4.67 -22.35 -9.68
N LEU A 380 5.87 -21.83 -10.03
CA LEU A 380 7.06 -22.62 -10.21
C LEU A 380 7.44 -23.39 -8.92
N SER A 381 7.38 -22.71 -7.79
CA SER A 381 7.68 -23.31 -6.49
C SER A 381 6.67 -24.38 -6.09
N GLY A 382 5.37 -24.11 -6.28
CA GLY A 382 4.31 -25.09 -5.96
C GLY A 382 4.40 -26.34 -6.84
N VAL A 383 4.62 -26.17 -8.14
CA VAL A 383 4.81 -27.29 -9.07
C VAL A 383 6.10 -28.08 -8.74
N PHE A 384 7.19 -27.38 -8.43
CA PHE A 384 8.45 -28.03 -8.03
C PHE A 384 8.27 -28.90 -6.78
N ILE A 385 7.57 -28.39 -5.77
CA ILE A 385 7.27 -29.12 -4.54
C ILE A 385 6.40 -30.34 -4.84
N ASN A 386 5.34 -30.18 -5.66
CA ASN A 386 4.48 -31.31 -6.06
C ASN A 386 5.22 -32.41 -6.80
N LEU A 387 6.20 -32.05 -7.65
CA LEU A 387 7.00 -33.02 -8.40
C LEU A 387 8.08 -33.75 -7.56
N ARG A 388 8.47 -33.16 -6.41
CA ARG A 388 9.52 -33.75 -5.54
C ARG A 388 8.96 -34.58 -4.40
N ILE A 389 7.75 -34.28 -3.94
CA ILE A 389 7.14 -34.88 -2.75
C ILE A 389 6.09 -35.96 -3.14
N ASN A 390 5.55 -35.91 -4.35
CA ASN A 390 4.82 -37.04 -4.96
C ASN A 390 5.77 -37.89 -5.77
#